data_1b9ecfc0298c507470acbdd0fde0c3fa
#
_entry.id   1b9ecfc0298c507470acbdd0fde0c3fa
#
_cell.length_a   1.000
_cell.length_b   1.000
_cell.length_c   1.000
_cell.angle_alpha   90.00
_cell.angle_beta   90.00
_cell.angle_gamma   90.00
#
_symmetry.space_group_name_H-M   'P 1'
#
loop_
_entity.id
_entity.type
_entity.pdbx_description
1 polymer ?
#
loop_
_entity_poly.entity_id
_entity_poly.type
_entity_poly.pdbx_seq_one_letter_code
_entity_poly.pdbx_strand_id
1 'polypeptide(L)'
;QNQPGAALAVYAEERWGEVLLCWGADNGYILRDGELITKAEGGTYTDRTSAAAHQYIVRVFDAEGYYTDSAPVLAAPSVPYAAIGLRDGTDWLAMKYATSYQNYSKAVSLGGSYQQYWGKERPVWHDAGNRVVTHTISHACKREEELLVLRSLAGQEVIYKDRDGHLAIGVFKDLQESREHGCTALSFSITETQQEAVKYDPV
;
A
#
# COMPACT_ATOMS: atom_id res chain seq x y z
N GLN A 1 11.02 7.76 27.86
CA GLN A 1 10.03 8.28 28.80
C GLN A 1 9.28 9.42 28.13
N ASN A 2 7.96 9.47 28.30
CA ASN A 2 7.13 10.55 27.77
C ASN A 2 7.34 11.81 28.63
N GLN A 3 7.75 12.93 28.01
CA GLN A 3 7.89 14.22 28.71
C GLN A 3 6.61 15.03 28.46
N PRO A 4 5.95 15.56 29.51
CA PRO A 4 4.85 16.49 29.35
C PRO A 4 5.39 17.85 28.86
N GLY A 5 5.55 17.98 27.55
CA GLY A 5 5.90 19.22 26.86
C GLY A 5 4.68 19.83 26.17
N ALA A 6 4.85 20.97 25.50
CA ALA A 6 3.80 21.54 24.67
C ALA A 6 3.33 20.50 23.66
N ALA A 7 2.01 20.29 23.57
CA ALA A 7 1.43 19.29 22.68
C ALA A 7 1.88 19.56 21.23
N LEU A 8 2.49 18.55 20.60
CA LEU A 8 2.88 18.62 19.20
C LEU A 8 1.61 18.72 18.35
N ALA A 9 1.45 19.83 17.65
CA ALA A 9 0.32 20.03 16.76
C ALA A 9 0.57 19.26 15.44
N VAL A 10 -0.38 18.39 15.06
CA VAL A 10 -0.37 17.67 13.79
C VAL A 10 -1.63 18.03 13.02
N TYR A 11 -1.47 18.32 11.76
CA TYR A 11 -2.53 18.51 10.79
C TYR A 11 -2.51 17.39 9.78
N ALA A 12 -3.68 16.82 9.46
CA ALA A 12 -3.84 15.81 8.43
C ALA A 12 -4.72 16.35 7.30
N GLU A 13 -4.28 16.21 6.07
CA GLU A 13 -5.03 16.54 4.85
C GLU A 13 -5.33 15.28 4.07
N GLU A 14 -6.63 15.05 3.85
CA GLU A 14 -7.11 13.95 3.01
C GLU A 14 -7.01 14.34 1.54
N ARG A 15 -6.17 13.63 0.80
CA ARG A 15 -5.91 13.85 -0.62
C ARG A 15 -6.35 12.66 -1.44
N TRP A 16 -6.38 12.83 -2.76
CA TRP A 16 -6.67 11.74 -3.66
C TRP A 16 -5.59 10.64 -3.57
N GLY A 17 -6.00 9.47 -3.09
CA GLY A 17 -5.14 8.30 -2.92
C GLY A 17 -4.12 8.40 -1.79
N GLU A 18 -4.08 9.48 -1.00
CA GLU A 18 -3.06 9.67 0.04
C GLU A 18 -3.55 10.52 1.21
N VAL A 19 -2.85 10.42 2.34
CA VAL A 19 -3.02 11.29 3.50
C VAL A 19 -1.72 12.05 3.71
N LEU A 20 -1.78 13.39 3.67
CA LEU A 20 -0.65 14.24 4.04
C LEU A 20 -0.72 14.59 5.51
N LEU A 21 0.34 14.33 6.25
CA LEU A 21 0.55 14.75 7.62
C LEU A 21 1.58 15.88 7.66
N CYS A 22 1.30 16.93 8.44
CA CYS A 22 2.20 18.06 8.66
C CYS A 22 2.33 18.32 10.17
N TRP A 23 3.54 18.62 10.63
CA TRP A 23 3.84 18.96 12.03
C TRP A 23 4.97 20.00 12.14
N GLY A 24 5.13 20.59 13.31
CA GLY A 24 6.04 21.73 13.51
C GLY A 24 7.49 21.38 13.85
N ALA A 25 7.92 20.11 13.72
CA ALA A 25 9.30 19.68 14.01
C ALA A 25 9.95 19.12 12.75
N ASP A 26 11.30 19.12 12.67
CA ASP A 26 12.03 18.69 11.48
C ASP A 26 11.92 17.18 11.23
N ASN A 27 11.97 16.37 12.31
CA ASN A 27 11.93 14.92 12.21
C ASN A 27 10.75 14.37 13.02
N GLY A 28 10.15 13.27 12.55
CA GLY A 28 9.08 12.60 13.25
C GLY A 28 8.98 11.11 12.89
N TYR A 29 8.58 10.33 13.86
CA TYR A 29 8.19 8.94 13.68
C TYR A 29 6.68 8.87 13.54
N ILE A 30 6.21 8.29 12.46
CA ILE A 30 4.79 8.21 12.15
C ILE A 30 4.24 6.87 12.62
N LEU A 31 3.28 6.92 13.54
CA LEU A 31 2.53 5.77 13.98
C LEU A 31 1.15 5.80 13.32
N ARG A 32 0.72 4.64 12.80
CA ARG A 32 -0.62 4.42 12.26
C ARG A 32 -1.27 3.27 13.03
N ASP A 33 -2.41 3.54 13.65
CA ASP A 33 -3.11 2.60 14.55
C ASP A 33 -2.21 2.00 15.65
N GLY A 34 -1.25 2.81 16.13
CA GLY A 34 -0.28 2.42 17.15
C GLY A 34 0.99 1.71 16.64
N GLU A 35 1.05 1.38 15.35
CA GLU A 35 2.23 0.75 14.72
C GLU A 35 3.12 1.79 14.04
N LEU A 36 4.43 1.67 14.24
CA LEU A 36 5.40 2.52 13.57
C LEU A 36 5.50 2.16 12.09
N ILE A 37 5.15 3.11 11.21
CA ILE A 37 5.18 2.89 9.76
C ILE A 37 6.40 3.52 9.08
N THR A 38 6.93 4.62 9.60
CA THR A 38 8.11 5.27 9.01
C THR A 38 8.73 6.31 9.95
N LYS A 39 9.97 6.70 9.63
CA LYS A 39 10.61 7.94 10.07
C LYS A 39 10.55 8.94 8.92
N ALA A 40 10.12 10.15 9.17
CA ALA A 40 10.02 11.21 8.18
C ALA A 40 10.80 12.46 8.62
N GLU A 41 11.32 13.19 7.64
CA GLU A 41 12.10 14.41 7.81
C GLU A 41 11.37 15.60 7.19
N GLY A 42 11.73 16.81 7.61
CA GLY A 42 11.18 18.05 7.04
C GLY A 42 9.74 18.37 7.46
N GLY A 43 9.26 17.79 8.57
CA GLY A 43 7.98 18.15 9.18
C GLY A 43 6.74 17.70 8.39
N THR A 44 6.91 16.84 7.40
CA THR A 44 5.79 16.32 6.55
C THR A 44 5.97 14.86 6.20
N TYR A 45 4.85 14.15 6.04
CA TYR A 45 4.82 12.79 5.52
C TYR A 45 3.55 12.54 4.72
N THR A 46 3.68 11.85 3.60
CA THR A 46 2.54 11.43 2.78
C THR A 46 2.36 9.93 2.84
N ASP A 47 1.29 9.48 3.49
CA ASP A 47 0.91 8.07 3.53
C ASP A 47 0.10 7.68 2.28
N ARG A 48 0.73 6.88 1.42
CA ARG A 48 0.11 6.28 0.23
C ARG A 48 -0.29 4.82 0.44
N THR A 49 0.06 4.25 1.60
CA THR A 49 -0.13 2.83 1.91
C THR A 49 -1.44 2.55 2.64
N SER A 50 -2.34 3.53 2.73
CA SER A 50 -3.66 3.40 3.32
C SER A 50 -4.75 3.42 2.24
N ALA A 51 -5.82 2.63 2.41
CA ALA A 51 -7.05 2.67 1.63
C ALA A 51 -8.29 2.96 2.50
N ALA A 52 -8.11 3.10 3.81
CA ALA A 52 -9.17 3.30 4.80
C ALA A 52 -8.80 4.42 5.78
N ALA A 53 -9.73 4.76 6.68
CA ALA A 53 -9.46 5.68 7.78
C ALA A 53 -8.55 5.03 8.82
N HIS A 54 -7.52 5.77 9.22
CA HIS A 54 -6.56 5.36 10.25
C HIS A 54 -6.31 6.47 11.25
N GLN A 55 -5.91 6.08 12.46
CA GLN A 55 -5.46 7.01 13.48
C GLN A 55 -3.95 7.22 13.35
N TYR A 56 -3.54 8.47 13.17
CA TYR A 56 -2.13 8.86 13.06
C TYR A 56 -1.67 9.57 14.31
N ILE A 57 -0.45 9.27 14.75
CA ILE A 57 0.29 9.95 15.79
C ILE A 57 1.68 10.25 15.26
N VAL A 58 2.18 11.44 15.50
CA VAL A 58 3.58 11.80 15.23
C VAL A 58 4.33 11.82 16.53
N ARG A 59 5.43 11.10 16.60
CA ARG A 59 6.35 11.04 17.74
C ARG A 59 7.65 11.74 17.40
N VAL A 60 8.05 12.68 18.21
CA VAL A 60 9.30 13.44 18.08
C VAL A 60 10.18 13.16 19.29
N PHE A 61 11.48 12.95 19.06
CA PHE A 61 12.48 12.78 20.11
C PHE A 61 13.29 14.06 20.26
N ASP A 62 13.63 14.40 21.51
CA ASP A 62 14.60 15.44 21.81
C ASP A 62 16.04 14.90 21.82
N ALA A 63 17.02 15.80 22.04
CA ALA A 63 18.43 15.43 22.05
C ALA A 63 18.82 14.51 23.23
N GLU A 64 18.01 14.47 24.27
CA GLU A 64 18.18 13.62 25.46
C GLU A 64 17.52 12.25 25.31
N GLY A 65 16.80 12.01 24.18
CA GLY A 65 16.12 10.75 23.88
C GLY A 65 14.73 10.61 24.51
N TYR A 66 14.16 11.69 25.07
CA TYR A 66 12.76 11.72 25.47
C TYR A 66 11.88 11.95 24.25
N TYR A 67 10.66 11.45 24.28
CA TYR A 67 9.74 11.65 23.17
C TYR A 67 8.47 12.40 23.58
N THR A 68 7.91 13.11 22.63
CA THR A 68 6.60 13.76 22.70
C THR A 68 5.73 13.23 21.58
N ASP A 69 4.54 12.77 21.92
CA ASP A 69 3.52 12.32 20.96
C ASP A 69 2.52 13.45 20.69
N SER A 70 2.10 13.56 19.44
CA SER A 70 0.96 14.41 19.10
C SER A 70 -0.35 13.85 19.64
N ALA A 71 -1.39 14.70 19.70
CA ALA A 71 -2.74 14.19 19.76
C ALA A 71 -3.03 13.29 18.52
N PRO A 72 -3.83 12.21 18.70
CA PRO A 72 -4.22 11.37 17.58
C PRO A 72 -5.06 12.14 16.56
N VAL A 73 -4.78 11.96 15.27
CA VAL A 73 -5.57 12.53 14.16
C VAL A 73 -6.13 11.39 13.33
N LEU A 74 -7.46 11.40 13.13
CA LEU A 74 -8.13 10.44 12.24
C LEU A 74 -8.17 11.02 10.83
N ALA A 75 -7.69 10.26 9.84
CA ALA A 75 -7.72 10.66 8.44
C ALA A 75 -7.82 9.46 7.50
N ALA A 76 -8.42 9.67 6.33
CA ALA A 76 -8.56 8.68 5.27
C ALA A 76 -8.13 9.28 3.93
N PRO A 77 -7.55 8.49 3.01
CA PRO A 77 -7.36 8.95 1.64
C PRO A 77 -8.70 9.05 0.93
N SER A 78 -8.86 10.04 0.05
CA SER A 78 -10.00 10.10 -0.86
C SER A 78 -9.77 9.16 -2.03
N VAL A 79 -10.58 8.10 -2.19
CA VAL A 79 -10.45 7.10 -3.26
C VAL A 79 -11.77 6.96 -4.02
N PRO A 80 -12.22 7.98 -4.79
CA PRO A 80 -13.47 7.91 -5.54
C PRO A 80 -13.40 6.95 -6.74
N TYR A 81 -12.20 6.65 -7.22
CA TYR A 81 -11.91 5.70 -8.30
C TYR A 81 -10.74 4.82 -7.88
N ALA A 82 -10.58 3.67 -8.55
CA ALA A 82 -9.36 2.91 -8.38
C ALA A 82 -8.14 3.74 -8.81
N ALA A 83 -7.05 3.56 -8.09
CA ALA A 83 -5.79 4.25 -8.33
C ALA A 83 -4.64 3.25 -8.31
N ILE A 84 -3.69 3.42 -9.22
CA ILE A 84 -2.45 2.66 -9.24
C ILE A 84 -1.28 3.62 -9.52
N GLY A 85 -0.14 3.37 -8.92
CA GLY A 85 1.08 4.16 -9.16
C GLY A 85 2.26 3.61 -8.38
N LEU A 86 3.42 4.22 -8.58
CA LEU A 86 4.63 3.87 -7.85
C LEU A 86 4.51 4.26 -6.36
N ARG A 87 5.25 3.57 -5.53
CA ARG A 87 5.24 3.78 -4.08
C ARG A 87 5.72 5.17 -3.66
N ASP A 88 6.61 5.78 -4.41
CA ASP A 88 7.11 7.15 -4.17
C ASP A 88 6.10 8.25 -4.53
N GLY A 89 4.99 7.89 -5.18
CA GLY A 89 3.92 8.79 -5.58
C GLY A 89 4.05 9.29 -7.02
N THR A 90 5.01 8.77 -7.79
CA THR A 90 5.10 9.05 -9.23
C THR A 90 4.19 8.11 -10.02
N ASP A 91 3.87 8.51 -11.25
CA ASP A 91 3.07 7.72 -12.20
C ASP A 91 1.71 7.26 -11.67
N TRP A 92 1.07 8.08 -10.81
CA TRP A 92 -0.27 7.78 -10.29
C TRP A 92 -1.34 7.96 -11.38
N LEU A 93 -2.08 6.88 -11.61
CA LEU A 93 -3.15 6.79 -12.59
C LEU A 93 -4.49 6.53 -11.90
N ALA A 94 -5.51 7.35 -12.23
CA ALA A 94 -6.89 7.09 -11.85
C ALA A 94 -7.55 6.13 -12.85
N MET A 95 -7.92 4.95 -12.39
CA MET A 95 -8.59 3.94 -13.19
C MET A 95 -10.10 4.05 -13.02
N LYS A 96 -10.74 4.82 -13.91
CA LYS A 96 -12.15 5.23 -13.77
C LYS A 96 -13.16 4.22 -14.29
N TYR A 97 -12.73 3.24 -15.11
CA TYR A 97 -13.63 2.35 -15.82
C TYR A 97 -13.39 0.90 -15.40
N ALA A 98 -14.40 0.26 -14.83
CA ALA A 98 -14.40 -1.18 -14.56
C ALA A 98 -14.94 -1.95 -15.76
N THR A 99 -14.40 -3.12 -16.03
CA THR A 99 -14.87 -4.03 -17.09
C THR A 99 -16.04 -4.90 -16.63
N SER A 100 -16.15 -5.12 -15.31
CA SER A 100 -17.20 -5.95 -14.69
C SER A 100 -17.45 -5.54 -13.24
N TYR A 101 -18.47 -6.12 -12.62
CA TYR A 101 -18.75 -5.94 -11.18
C TYR A 101 -17.68 -6.62 -10.30
N GLN A 102 -17.00 -7.64 -10.84
CA GLN A 102 -15.89 -8.34 -10.15
C GLN A 102 -14.58 -7.97 -10.84
N ASN A 103 -14.07 -6.82 -10.49
CA ASN A 103 -12.82 -6.29 -11.04
C ASN A 103 -11.59 -6.55 -10.14
N TYR A 104 -11.77 -7.24 -9.02
CA TYR A 104 -10.72 -7.55 -8.06
C TYR A 104 -10.88 -8.96 -7.50
N SER A 105 -9.76 -9.68 -7.39
CA SER A 105 -9.69 -10.94 -6.66
C SER A 105 -8.34 -11.08 -5.96
N LYS A 106 -8.33 -11.79 -4.84
CA LYS A 106 -7.13 -12.07 -4.04
C LYS A 106 -6.96 -13.58 -3.91
N ALA A 107 -5.80 -14.07 -4.31
CA ALA A 107 -5.40 -15.46 -4.17
C ALA A 107 -4.23 -15.57 -3.17
N VAL A 108 -4.28 -16.60 -2.34
CA VAL A 108 -3.20 -16.92 -1.39
C VAL A 108 -2.69 -18.32 -1.74
N SER A 109 -1.42 -18.40 -2.12
CA SER A 109 -0.73 -19.65 -2.39
C SER A 109 0.27 -19.95 -1.29
N LEU A 110 0.22 -21.17 -0.77
CA LEU A 110 1.23 -21.67 0.18
C LEU A 110 2.28 -22.44 -0.61
N GLY A 111 3.54 -22.08 -0.39
CA GLY A 111 4.65 -22.85 -0.96
C GLY A 111 4.80 -24.17 -0.22
N GLY A 112 4.94 -25.24 -0.98
CA GLY A 112 5.12 -26.57 -0.43
C GLY A 112 5.06 -27.64 -1.51
N SER A 113 5.22 -28.88 -1.11
CA SER A 113 5.14 -30.02 -2.02
C SER A 113 4.44 -31.21 -1.38
N TYR A 114 3.74 -31.98 -2.21
CA TYR A 114 3.22 -33.26 -1.81
C TYR A 114 4.27 -34.34 -2.06
N GLN A 115 4.56 -35.15 -1.03
CA GLN A 115 5.44 -36.31 -1.18
C GLN A 115 4.67 -37.59 -0.89
N GLN A 116 4.75 -38.55 -1.82
CA GLN A 116 4.17 -39.88 -1.65
C GLN A 116 5.19 -40.79 -0.99
N TYR A 117 4.86 -41.26 0.19
CA TYR A 117 5.70 -42.25 0.91
C TYR A 117 5.14 -43.65 0.71
N TRP A 118 6.06 -44.62 0.62
CA TRP A 118 5.69 -46.02 0.51
C TRP A 118 4.86 -46.46 1.74
N GLY A 119 3.74 -47.13 1.48
CA GLY A 119 2.81 -47.56 2.53
C GLY A 119 1.85 -46.51 3.05
N LYS A 120 1.80 -45.29 2.48
CA LYS A 120 0.79 -44.28 2.75
C LYS A 120 -0.23 -44.27 1.63
N GLU A 121 -1.52 -44.27 1.98
CA GLU A 121 -2.61 -44.17 0.99
C GLU A 121 -2.70 -42.78 0.35
N ARG A 122 -2.25 -41.76 1.07
CA ARG A 122 -2.32 -40.35 0.64
C ARG A 122 -0.97 -39.68 0.75
N PRO A 123 -0.67 -38.73 -0.16
CA PRO A 123 0.57 -37.96 -0.05
C PRO A 123 0.56 -37.09 1.20
N VAL A 124 1.76 -36.83 1.73
CA VAL A 124 1.98 -35.93 2.85
C VAL A 124 2.39 -34.56 2.31
N TRP A 125 1.75 -33.53 2.79
CA TRP A 125 2.09 -32.14 2.48
C TRP A 125 3.28 -31.69 3.32
N HIS A 126 4.31 -31.15 2.66
CA HIS A 126 5.44 -30.48 3.29
C HIS A 126 5.34 -28.99 2.99
N ASP A 127 5.09 -28.21 4.02
CA ASP A 127 5.04 -26.75 3.92
C ASP A 127 6.46 -26.19 3.75
N ALA A 128 6.67 -25.34 2.77
CA ALA A 128 7.93 -24.63 2.56
C ALA A 128 8.05 -23.34 3.41
N GLY A 129 7.02 -23.02 4.21
CA GLY A 129 6.98 -21.85 5.08
C GLY A 129 6.83 -20.50 4.36
N ASN A 130 6.63 -20.50 3.03
CA ASN A 130 6.42 -19.29 2.27
C ASN A 130 4.95 -19.15 1.85
N ARG A 131 4.47 -17.90 1.89
CA ARG A 131 3.13 -17.52 1.47
C ARG A 131 3.23 -16.47 0.38
N VAL A 132 2.60 -16.71 -0.74
CA VAL A 132 2.50 -15.75 -1.85
C VAL A 132 1.08 -15.27 -1.96
N VAL A 133 0.90 -13.96 -1.94
CA VAL A 133 -0.39 -13.31 -2.11
C VAL A 133 -0.38 -12.59 -3.45
N THR A 134 -1.37 -12.91 -4.29
CA THR A 134 -1.52 -12.30 -5.61
C THR A 134 -2.91 -11.70 -5.73
N HIS A 135 -2.94 -10.44 -6.15
CA HIS A 135 -4.15 -9.70 -6.48
C HIS A 135 -4.29 -9.66 -7.99
N THR A 136 -5.45 -10.03 -8.51
CA THR A 136 -5.78 -9.90 -9.93
C THR A 136 -6.82 -8.81 -10.08
N ILE A 137 -6.53 -7.85 -10.95
CA ILE A 137 -7.30 -6.63 -11.13
C ILE A 137 -7.67 -6.50 -12.61
N SER A 138 -8.92 -6.12 -12.89
CA SER A 138 -9.43 -5.90 -14.24
C SER A 138 -10.05 -4.51 -14.35
N HIS A 139 -9.61 -3.76 -15.34
CA HIS A 139 -10.09 -2.41 -15.64
C HIS A 139 -10.21 -2.18 -17.14
N ALA A 140 -10.69 -1.00 -17.53
CA ALA A 140 -10.67 -0.54 -18.91
C ALA A 140 -10.02 0.83 -18.99
N CYS A 141 -9.24 1.05 -20.04
CA CYS A 141 -8.67 2.34 -20.41
C CYS A 141 -9.29 2.85 -21.71
N LYS A 142 -9.52 4.15 -21.78
CA LYS A 142 -10.03 4.81 -23.00
C LYS A 142 -8.96 5.61 -23.74
N ARG A 143 -7.85 5.90 -23.06
CA ARG A 143 -6.77 6.74 -23.58
C ARG A 143 -5.47 5.93 -23.70
N GLU A 144 -4.73 6.14 -24.77
CA GLU A 144 -3.44 5.49 -24.96
C GLU A 144 -2.41 5.94 -23.91
N GLU A 145 -2.52 7.18 -23.42
CA GLU A 145 -1.65 7.72 -22.36
C GLU A 145 -1.77 6.89 -21.07
N GLU A 146 -3.00 6.46 -20.70
CA GLU A 146 -3.24 5.59 -19.55
C GLU A 146 -2.55 4.23 -19.72
N LEU A 147 -2.56 3.68 -20.94
CA LEU A 147 -1.88 2.42 -21.27
C LEU A 147 -0.36 2.56 -21.19
N LEU A 148 0.20 3.67 -21.64
CA LEU A 148 1.64 3.91 -21.55
C LEU A 148 2.12 3.94 -20.10
N VAL A 149 1.36 4.59 -19.20
CA VAL A 149 1.67 4.59 -17.76
C VAL A 149 1.61 3.16 -17.22
N LEU A 150 0.56 2.39 -17.50
CA LEU A 150 0.45 1.00 -17.01
C LEU A 150 1.57 0.11 -17.53
N ARG A 151 1.97 0.26 -18.78
CA ARG A 151 3.09 -0.48 -19.35
C ARG A 151 4.43 -0.11 -18.68
N SER A 152 4.63 1.15 -18.29
CA SER A 152 5.84 1.59 -17.57
C SER A 152 5.91 1.03 -16.14
N LEU A 153 4.76 0.72 -15.53
CA LEU A 153 4.71 0.11 -14.21
C LEU A 153 5.08 -1.39 -14.20
N ALA A 154 5.14 -2.04 -15.37
CA ALA A 154 5.42 -3.48 -15.45
C ALA A 154 6.78 -3.83 -14.82
N GLY A 155 6.78 -4.75 -13.86
CA GLY A 155 7.95 -5.16 -13.09
C GLY A 155 8.33 -4.21 -11.95
N GLN A 156 7.62 -3.11 -11.77
CA GLN A 156 7.85 -2.15 -10.68
C GLN A 156 7.04 -2.51 -9.43
N GLU A 157 7.47 -2.02 -8.27
CA GLU A 157 6.69 -2.06 -7.05
C GLU A 157 5.64 -0.94 -7.07
N VAL A 158 4.38 -1.34 -7.02
CA VAL A 158 3.23 -0.44 -7.13
C VAL A 158 2.32 -0.51 -5.90
N ILE A 159 1.51 0.52 -5.75
CA ILE A 159 0.37 0.56 -4.84
C ILE A 159 -0.88 0.64 -5.71
N TYR A 160 -1.81 -0.28 -5.51
CA TYR A 160 -3.17 -0.24 -6.03
C TYR A 160 -4.15 -0.08 -4.89
N LYS A 161 -5.15 0.74 -5.08
CA LYS A 161 -6.30 0.88 -4.17
C LYS A 161 -7.56 1.23 -4.93
N ASP A 162 -8.70 0.91 -4.36
CA ASP A 162 -9.99 1.24 -4.93
C ASP A 162 -10.99 1.77 -3.88
N ARG A 163 -12.16 2.20 -4.36
CA ARG A 163 -13.23 2.76 -3.53
C ARG A 163 -13.86 1.74 -2.56
N ASP A 164 -13.69 0.45 -2.83
CA ASP A 164 -14.24 -0.63 -2.00
C ASP A 164 -13.29 -1.00 -0.85
N GLY A 165 -12.16 -0.27 -0.73
CA GLY A 165 -11.16 -0.42 0.33
C GLY A 165 -10.13 -1.51 0.05
N HIS A 166 -10.09 -2.06 -1.16
CA HIS A 166 -9.02 -2.99 -1.52
C HIS A 166 -7.69 -2.24 -1.63
N LEU A 167 -6.65 -2.86 -1.11
CA LEU A 167 -5.27 -2.39 -1.15
C LEU A 167 -4.36 -3.54 -1.57
N ALA A 168 -3.52 -3.30 -2.57
CA ALA A 168 -2.46 -4.22 -2.98
C ALA A 168 -1.15 -3.46 -3.12
N ILE A 169 -0.11 -3.92 -2.44
CA ILE A 169 1.24 -3.35 -2.50
C ILE A 169 2.20 -4.45 -2.90
N GLY A 170 2.88 -4.29 -4.03
CA GLY A 170 3.77 -5.32 -4.52
C GLY A 170 4.18 -5.12 -5.97
N VAL A 171 4.75 -6.14 -6.57
CA VAL A 171 5.26 -6.09 -7.95
C VAL A 171 4.11 -6.28 -8.95
N PHE A 172 3.97 -5.32 -9.86
CA PHE A 172 3.05 -5.36 -10.99
C PHE A 172 3.51 -6.35 -12.05
N LYS A 173 2.62 -7.29 -12.45
CA LYS A 173 2.91 -8.36 -13.39
C LYS A 173 1.74 -8.66 -14.31
N ASP A 174 2.02 -9.45 -15.35
CA ASP A 174 1.02 -10.13 -16.20
C ASP A 174 0.00 -9.18 -16.83
N LEU A 175 0.44 -7.99 -17.28
CA LEU A 175 -0.43 -7.06 -17.97
C LEU A 175 -0.92 -7.67 -19.28
N GLN A 176 -2.23 -7.84 -19.39
CA GLN A 176 -2.92 -8.29 -20.59
C GLN A 176 -3.84 -7.18 -21.09
N GLU A 177 -3.84 -6.98 -22.39
CA GLU A 177 -4.62 -5.96 -23.07
C GLU A 177 -5.50 -6.61 -24.14
N SER A 178 -6.79 -6.30 -24.13
CA SER A 178 -7.75 -6.72 -25.16
C SER A 178 -8.45 -5.50 -25.72
N ARG A 179 -8.35 -5.29 -27.02
CA ARG A 179 -9.01 -4.17 -27.69
C ARG A 179 -10.49 -4.48 -27.89
N GLU A 180 -11.33 -3.62 -27.34
CA GLU A 180 -12.77 -3.67 -27.48
C GLU A 180 -13.29 -2.39 -28.16
N HIS A 181 -14.57 -2.36 -28.55
CA HIS A 181 -15.17 -1.17 -29.15
C HIS A 181 -15.12 0.02 -28.18
N GLY A 182 -14.26 1.01 -28.48
CA GLY A 182 -14.15 2.27 -27.75
C GLY A 182 -13.32 2.25 -26.46
N CYS A 183 -12.72 1.12 -26.10
CA CYS A 183 -11.81 1.02 -24.96
C CYS A 183 -10.81 -0.15 -25.09
N THR A 184 -9.83 -0.19 -24.24
CA THR A 184 -8.96 -1.36 -24.05
C THR A 184 -9.27 -1.98 -22.69
N ALA A 185 -9.74 -3.21 -22.68
CA ALA A 185 -9.89 -4.00 -21.47
C ALA A 185 -8.51 -4.46 -20.99
N LEU A 186 -8.29 -4.38 -19.68
CA LEU A 186 -7.03 -4.69 -19.03
C LEU A 186 -7.23 -5.74 -17.96
N SER A 187 -6.26 -6.63 -17.83
CA SER A 187 -6.11 -7.49 -16.67
C SER A 187 -4.63 -7.52 -16.28
N PHE A 188 -4.35 -7.43 -14.99
CA PHE A 188 -3.00 -7.52 -14.45
C PHE A 188 -2.98 -8.12 -13.06
N SER A 189 -1.82 -8.53 -12.61
CA SER A 189 -1.62 -9.04 -11.26
C SER A 189 -0.63 -8.18 -10.47
N ILE A 190 -0.84 -8.15 -9.14
CA ILE A 190 0.12 -7.59 -8.18
C ILE A 190 0.44 -8.69 -7.19
N THR A 191 1.72 -9.05 -7.11
CA THR A 191 2.22 -9.99 -6.11
C THR A 191 2.75 -9.22 -4.93
N GLU A 192 2.16 -9.43 -3.73
CA GLU A 192 2.57 -8.72 -2.52
C GLU A 192 4.06 -8.93 -2.23
N THR A 193 4.73 -7.85 -1.82
CA THR A 193 6.10 -7.85 -1.34
C THR A 193 6.12 -7.60 0.17
N GLN A 194 7.06 -8.24 0.86
CA GLN A 194 7.26 -8.00 2.28
C GLN A 194 7.86 -6.61 2.47
N GLN A 195 7.23 -5.81 3.32
CA GLN A 195 7.78 -4.53 3.72
C GLN A 195 8.75 -4.73 4.88
N GLU A 196 9.90 -4.06 4.82
CA GLU A 196 10.82 -4.04 5.95
C GLU A 196 10.19 -3.30 7.14
N ALA A 197 10.33 -3.91 8.32
CA ALA A 197 9.85 -3.28 9.55
C ALA A 197 10.74 -2.06 9.88
N VAL A 198 10.10 -0.90 10.01
CA VAL A 198 10.79 0.31 10.47
C VAL A 198 11.10 0.17 11.96
N LYS A 199 12.31 0.58 12.35
CA LYS A 199 12.75 0.57 13.75
C LYS A 199 12.96 2.00 14.23
N TYR A 200 12.74 2.20 15.52
CA TYR A 200 13.21 3.41 16.19
C TYR A 200 14.74 3.43 16.18
N ASP A 201 15.30 4.51 15.69
CA ASP A 201 16.73 4.83 15.76
C ASP A 201 16.86 6.16 16.50
N PRO A 202 16.70 6.16 17.83
CA PRO A 202 16.93 7.34 18.65
C PRO A 202 18.43 7.64 18.63
N VAL A 203 18.77 8.86 18.23
CA VAL A 203 20.16 9.38 18.22
C VAL A 203 20.65 9.54 19.62
#